data_23776f96150a58de65e2f7cd1cb4fa8a
#
_entry.id   23776f96150a58de65e2f7cd1cb4fa8a
#
_cell.length_a   1.000
_cell.length_b   1.000
_cell.length_c   1.000
_cell.angle_alpha   90.00
_cell.angle_beta   90.00
_cell.angle_gamma   90.00
#
_symmetry.space_group_name_H-M   'P 1'
#
loop_
_entity.id
_entity.type
_entity.pdbx_description
1 polymer ?
#
loop_
_entity_poly.entity_id
_entity_poly.type
_entity_poly.pdbx_seq_one_letter_code
_entity_poly.pdbx_strand_id
1 'polypeptide(L)'
;CRALEEQLSAARAQVAALEAPEPAFALMKRHFGDFLDAAEVLLANSFSKPAAAIAKLTRRLENLAGVDTREDAEKAEILGAQLDGLDELLDGVRQCAQSAKEADTAAFAAECAEVAGNYRHYAENVGQYFPSLSEKEGAALAKRLLSVCEKLGAWEGIQPGGSACADDEERSVPFSEAYYRGVLAGQLGVELDELLSWHRTEMERTRAEVFEIAGRLPIAAQPRTMQEVSEVLARYAGPCDSPDEMFRRTRGYLERARAAAREYVWFPEEACRLERVPYPIRQSFPWGGYSDGDGRLRPITGTAFLNDGNFRAISDGWLKMQAVHEAYPGHHIQYVRNVTDSLPETVKLGAKHIPLIEGVAHRSERLFEFVFPEDPFYPLFVAFRRHHTAVRIRSDLMLRLEGRPIRECVQLYMDELGFDHGTARGQVRAQEQMEGYFTCYYYGMKRIADLEAKSGMDSKAFTEQLFSCGNVSMENLEGYLKLDAKQRASYLNDFPSLLMDPAEAARWAKMRAEQR
;
A
#
# COMPACT_ATOMS: atom_id res chain seq x y z
N CYS A 1 -1.60 26.56 -8.46
CA CYS A 1 -0.49 26.37 -7.50
C CYS A 1 -0.50 27.45 -6.43
N ARG A 2 -0.27 28.72 -6.78
CA ARG A 2 -0.11 29.82 -5.80
C ARG A 2 -1.24 29.93 -4.77
N ALA A 3 -2.50 29.78 -5.19
CA ALA A 3 -3.65 29.82 -4.27
C ALA A 3 -3.64 28.64 -3.27
N LEU A 4 -3.21 27.44 -3.67
CA LEU A 4 -3.07 26.30 -2.77
C LEU A 4 -1.89 26.47 -1.81
N GLU A 5 -0.77 27.00 -2.27
CA GLU A 5 0.37 27.34 -1.42
C GLU A 5 0.00 28.37 -0.36
N GLU A 6 -0.76 29.43 -0.74
CA GLU A 6 -1.28 30.43 0.19
C GLU A 6 -2.25 29.81 1.21
N GLN A 7 -3.12 28.88 0.80
CA GLN A 7 -4.04 28.16 1.69
C GLN A 7 -3.29 27.24 2.65
N LEU A 8 -2.29 26.49 2.19
CA LEU A 8 -1.46 25.64 3.05
C LEU A 8 -0.69 26.48 4.07
N SER A 9 -0.10 27.59 3.65
CA SER A 9 0.61 28.53 4.55
C SER A 9 -0.32 29.09 5.62
N ALA A 10 -1.54 29.50 5.25
CA ALA A 10 -2.55 29.98 6.19
C ALA A 10 -2.99 28.87 7.16
N ALA A 11 -3.24 27.66 6.68
CA ALA A 11 -3.60 26.51 7.52
C ALA A 11 -2.47 26.16 8.51
N ARG A 12 -1.21 26.19 8.05
CA ARG A 12 -0.05 25.97 8.92
C ARG A 12 0.04 27.00 10.04
N ALA A 13 -0.19 28.28 9.73
CA ALA A 13 -0.22 29.35 10.74
C ALA A 13 -1.35 29.12 11.76
N GLN A 14 -2.54 28.69 11.31
CA GLN A 14 -3.67 28.36 12.19
C GLN A 14 -3.33 27.19 13.11
N VAL A 15 -2.79 26.07 12.57
CA VAL A 15 -2.39 24.92 13.38
C VAL A 15 -1.31 25.29 14.38
N ALA A 16 -0.33 26.11 14.00
CA ALA A 16 0.71 26.58 14.92
C ALA A 16 0.14 27.38 16.10
N ALA A 17 -0.90 28.19 15.86
CA ALA A 17 -1.56 29.03 16.87
C ALA A 17 -2.50 28.23 17.80
N LEU A 18 -2.87 26.97 17.48
CA LEU A 18 -3.72 26.17 18.35
C LEU A 18 -3.04 25.91 19.70
N GLU A 19 -3.76 26.20 20.77
CA GLU A 19 -3.38 25.74 22.10
C GLU A 19 -3.76 24.27 22.28
N ALA A 20 -2.84 23.48 22.80
CA ALA A 20 -3.03 22.04 22.99
C ALA A 20 -2.50 21.62 24.38
N PRO A 21 -3.16 22.06 25.48
CA PRO A 21 -2.70 21.79 26.84
C PRO A 21 -2.84 20.30 27.22
N GLU A 22 -3.83 19.61 26.66
CA GLU A 22 -4.06 18.18 26.92
C GLU A 22 -3.24 17.32 25.96
N PRO A 23 -2.64 16.19 26.43
CA PRO A 23 -1.81 15.32 25.58
C PRO A 23 -2.53 14.78 24.34
N ALA A 24 -3.82 14.47 24.42
CA ALA A 24 -4.61 14.01 23.28
C ALA A 24 -4.74 15.12 22.20
N PHE A 25 -4.97 16.37 22.60
CA PHE A 25 -5.00 17.50 21.67
C PHE A 25 -3.62 17.81 21.10
N ALA A 26 -2.55 17.61 21.89
CA ALA A 26 -1.19 17.76 21.39
C ALA A 26 -0.87 16.76 20.26
N LEU A 27 -1.34 15.51 20.37
CA LEU A 27 -1.25 14.51 19.30
C LEU A 27 -2.03 14.93 18.05
N MET A 28 -3.25 15.44 18.22
CA MET A 28 -4.05 15.94 17.11
C MET A 28 -3.38 17.12 16.42
N LYS A 29 -2.86 18.08 17.17
CA LYS A 29 -2.10 19.22 16.61
C LYS A 29 -0.90 18.74 15.79
N ARG A 30 -0.15 17.76 16.28
CA ARG A 30 0.97 17.15 15.55
C ARG A 30 0.47 16.46 14.28
N HIS A 31 -0.63 15.69 14.35
CA HIS A 31 -1.22 15.02 13.19
C HIS A 31 -1.63 16.01 12.10
N PHE A 32 -2.20 17.17 12.47
CA PHE A 32 -2.47 18.23 11.49
C PHE A 32 -1.18 18.78 10.86
N GLY A 33 -0.09 18.90 11.64
CA GLY A 33 1.23 19.22 11.10
C GLY A 33 1.71 18.20 10.08
N ASP A 34 1.63 16.91 10.41
CA ASP A 34 1.97 15.80 9.52
C ASP A 34 1.14 15.84 8.22
N PHE A 35 -0.15 16.14 8.32
CA PHE A 35 -1.04 16.25 7.17
C PHE A 35 -0.63 17.42 6.25
N LEU A 36 -0.28 18.57 6.83
CA LEU A 36 0.18 19.73 6.07
C LEU A 36 1.54 19.49 5.40
N ASP A 37 2.47 18.82 6.08
CA ASP A 37 3.75 18.44 5.49
C ASP A 37 3.56 17.52 4.29
N ALA A 38 2.72 16.48 4.43
CA ALA A 38 2.39 15.58 3.34
C ALA A 38 1.71 16.31 2.16
N ALA A 39 0.81 17.24 2.46
CA ALA A 39 0.13 18.03 1.44
C ALA A 39 1.11 18.95 0.68
N GLU A 40 2.07 19.56 1.35
CA GLU A 40 3.11 20.39 0.72
C GLU A 40 3.99 19.58 -0.23
N VAL A 41 4.45 18.40 0.20
CA VAL A 41 5.26 17.51 -0.64
C VAL A 41 4.45 17.02 -1.85
N LEU A 42 3.19 16.61 -1.63
CA LEU A 42 2.30 16.20 -2.71
C LEU A 42 2.05 17.33 -3.71
N LEU A 43 1.86 18.55 -3.23
CA LEU A 43 1.66 19.72 -4.09
C LEU A 43 2.91 20.01 -4.92
N ALA A 44 4.08 20.05 -4.29
CA ALA A 44 5.35 20.26 -4.99
C ALA A 44 5.62 19.19 -6.06
N ASN A 45 5.28 17.92 -5.77
CA ASN A 45 5.52 16.80 -6.67
C ASN A 45 4.46 16.66 -7.76
N SER A 46 3.21 17.08 -7.51
CA SER A 46 2.10 16.91 -8.48
C SER A 46 2.32 17.66 -9.79
N PHE A 47 3.09 18.75 -9.73
CA PHE A 47 3.39 19.56 -10.92
C PHE A 47 4.73 19.21 -11.56
N SER A 48 5.59 18.48 -10.85
CA SER A 48 6.89 18.04 -11.38
C SER A 48 6.82 16.70 -12.13
N LYS A 49 5.70 15.95 -12.01
CA LYS A 49 5.55 14.59 -12.56
C LYS A 49 4.24 14.43 -13.34
N PRO A 50 4.24 14.83 -14.63
CA PRO A 50 3.05 14.70 -15.47
C PRO A 50 2.52 13.25 -15.57
N ALA A 51 3.40 12.25 -15.61
CA ALA A 51 3.00 10.84 -15.63
C ALA A 51 2.14 10.44 -14.40
N ALA A 52 2.52 10.86 -13.19
CA ALA A 52 1.76 10.55 -11.98
C ALA A 52 0.35 11.20 -11.97
N ALA A 53 0.18 12.34 -12.64
CA ALA A 53 -1.14 12.97 -12.79
C ALA A 53 -2.05 12.16 -13.73
N ILE A 54 -1.49 11.60 -14.80
CA ILE A 54 -2.21 10.75 -15.75
C ILE A 54 -2.59 9.40 -15.12
N ALA A 55 -1.68 8.77 -14.38
CA ALA A 55 -1.94 7.51 -13.67
C ALA A 55 -3.17 7.57 -12.75
N LYS A 56 -3.42 8.74 -12.14
CA LYS A 56 -4.60 8.95 -11.28
C LYS A 56 -5.94 8.80 -12.03
N LEU A 57 -5.97 8.98 -13.34
CA LEU A 57 -7.18 8.80 -14.15
C LEU A 57 -7.66 7.35 -14.11
N THR A 58 -6.77 6.38 -14.32
CA THR A 58 -7.10 4.96 -14.21
C THR A 58 -7.64 4.62 -12.83
N ARG A 59 -6.95 5.04 -11.76
CA ARG A 59 -7.35 4.76 -10.38
C ARG A 59 -8.75 5.30 -10.03
N ARG A 60 -9.12 6.47 -10.56
CA ARG A 60 -10.47 7.03 -10.38
C ARG A 60 -11.54 6.18 -11.06
N LEU A 61 -11.26 5.75 -12.29
CA LEU A 61 -12.17 4.88 -13.04
C LEU A 61 -12.34 3.52 -12.34
N GLU A 62 -11.25 2.91 -11.89
CA GLU A 62 -11.25 1.65 -11.14
C GLU A 62 -12.09 1.74 -9.85
N ASN A 63 -11.92 2.83 -9.09
CA ASN A 63 -12.69 3.03 -7.87
C ASN A 63 -14.19 3.15 -8.15
N LEU A 64 -14.58 3.90 -9.18
CA LEU A 64 -15.98 4.03 -9.57
C LEU A 64 -16.57 2.70 -10.09
N ALA A 65 -15.80 1.96 -10.87
CA ALA A 65 -16.27 0.71 -11.48
C ALA A 65 -16.27 -0.47 -10.49
N GLY A 66 -15.33 -0.52 -9.54
CA GLY A 66 -15.11 -1.69 -8.70
C GLY A 66 -15.48 -1.55 -7.23
N VAL A 67 -15.29 -0.36 -6.64
CA VAL A 67 -15.43 -0.15 -5.18
C VAL A 67 -16.66 0.66 -4.83
N ASP A 68 -17.03 1.61 -5.66
CA ASP A 68 -18.15 2.52 -5.42
C ASP A 68 -19.50 1.76 -5.46
N THR A 69 -20.33 1.95 -4.44
CA THR A 69 -21.59 1.23 -4.25
C THR A 69 -22.83 2.01 -4.68
N ARG A 70 -22.65 3.22 -5.24
CA ARG A 70 -23.74 3.99 -5.83
C ARG A 70 -24.33 3.26 -7.05
N GLU A 71 -25.56 3.66 -7.42
CA GLU A 71 -26.18 3.16 -8.64
C GLU A 71 -25.33 3.52 -9.88
N ASP A 72 -25.27 2.62 -10.86
CA ASP A 72 -24.42 2.81 -12.04
C ASP A 72 -24.72 4.08 -12.83
N ALA A 73 -25.97 4.54 -12.83
CA ALA A 73 -26.35 5.81 -13.44
C ALA A 73 -25.66 7.01 -12.75
N GLU A 74 -25.62 7.02 -11.42
CA GLU A 74 -24.92 8.06 -10.64
C GLU A 74 -23.40 7.98 -10.84
N LYS A 75 -22.84 6.77 -10.84
CA LYS A 75 -21.40 6.57 -11.14
C LYS A 75 -21.06 7.09 -12.54
N ALA A 76 -21.91 6.81 -13.55
CA ALA A 76 -21.71 7.27 -14.91
C ALA A 76 -21.79 8.81 -15.03
N GLU A 77 -22.67 9.46 -14.26
CA GLU A 77 -22.76 10.92 -14.18
C GLU A 77 -21.49 11.53 -13.58
N ILE A 78 -21.02 10.99 -12.46
CA ILE A 78 -19.78 11.44 -11.79
C ILE A 78 -18.58 11.26 -12.72
N LEU A 79 -18.46 10.09 -13.35
CA LEU A 79 -17.41 9.83 -14.33
C LEU A 79 -17.51 10.81 -15.50
N GLY A 80 -18.73 11.07 -15.95
CA GLY A 80 -19.01 12.07 -16.96
C GLY A 80 -18.49 13.46 -16.60
N ALA A 81 -18.81 13.96 -15.42
CA ALA A 81 -18.34 15.26 -14.92
C ALA A 81 -16.80 15.32 -14.81
N GLN A 82 -16.16 14.21 -14.38
CA GLN A 82 -14.68 14.12 -14.36
C GLN A 82 -14.08 14.19 -15.77
N LEU A 83 -14.72 13.56 -16.74
CA LEU A 83 -14.26 13.58 -18.14
C LEU A 83 -14.47 14.95 -18.81
N ASP A 84 -15.45 15.72 -18.39
CA ASP A 84 -15.66 17.11 -18.87
C ASP A 84 -14.52 18.04 -18.45
N GLY A 85 -13.92 17.84 -17.27
CA GLY A 85 -12.73 18.57 -16.82
C GLY A 85 -11.39 18.04 -17.37
N LEU A 86 -11.40 16.99 -18.18
CA LEU A 86 -10.17 16.32 -18.63
C LEU A 86 -9.31 17.20 -19.53
N ASP A 87 -9.91 18.04 -20.36
CA ASP A 87 -9.16 18.90 -21.27
C ASP A 87 -8.29 19.93 -20.52
N GLU A 88 -8.83 20.54 -19.46
CA GLU A 88 -8.07 21.45 -18.59
C GLU A 88 -6.92 20.72 -17.86
N LEU A 89 -7.19 19.49 -17.38
CA LEU A 89 -6.15 18.68 -16.78
C LEU A 89 -5.05 18.33 -17.77
N LEU A 90 -5.40 17.87 -18.98
CA LEU A 90 -4.43 17.50 -20.01
C LEU A 90 -3.63 18.70 -20.50
N ASP A 91 -4.23 19.88 -20.62
CA ASP A 91 -3.52 21.10 -20.98
C ASP A 91 -2.53 21.53 -19.90
N GLY A 92 -2.90 21.45 -18.64
CA GLY A 92 -2.00 21.70 -17.51
C GLY A 92 -0.82 20.72 -17.48
N VAL A 93 -1.10 19.43 -17.65
CA VAL A 93 -0.08 18.38 -17.74
C VAL A 93 0.82 18.57 -18.94
N ARG A 94 0.26 18.97 -20.10
CA ARG A 94 1.03 19.27 -21.32
C ARG A 94 2.01 20.42 -21.12
N GLN A 95 1.61 21.49 -20.45
CA GLN A 95 2.50 22.61 -20.10
C GLN A 95 3.64 22.16 -19.16
N CYS A 96 3.36 21.29 -18.21
CA CYS A 96 4.39 20.71 -17.34
C CYS A 96 5.34 19.80 -18.13
N ALA A 97 4.83 18.96 -19.03
CA ALA A 97 5.64 18.04 -19.83
C ALA A 97 6.58 18.76 -20.81
N GLN A 98 6.18 19.92 -21.33
CA GLN A 98 7.04 20.73 -22.22
C GLN A 98 8.30 21.27 -21.53
N SER A 99 8.28 21.39 -20.20
CA SER A 99 9.43 21.82 -19.39
C SER A 99 10.20 20.64 -18.78
N ALA A 100 9.77 19.41 -19.02
CA ALA A 100 10.38 18.20 -18.48
C ALA A 100 11.61 17.75 -19.27
N LYS A 101 12.50 16.99 -18.62
CA LYS A 101 13.66 16.38 -19.28
C LYS A 101 13.23 15.22 -20.18
N GLU A 102 14.07 14.86 -21.16
CA GLU A 102 13.78 13.82 -22.15
C GLU A 102 13.39 12.45 -21.55
N ALA A 103 14.00 12.06 -20.43
CA ALA A 103 13.66 10.83 -19.69
C ALA A 103 12.24 10.85 -19.10
N ASP A 104 11.79 12.02 -18.61
CA ASP A 104 10.45 12.20 -18.07
C ASP A 104 9.39 12.14 -19.16
N THR A 105 9.76 12.53 -20.39
CA THR A 105 8.90 12.51 -21.57
C THR A 105 8.59 11.08 -22.02
N ALA A 106 9.57 10.17 -21.99
CA ALA A 106 9.37 8.76 -22.34
C ALA A 106 8.48 8.04 -21.31
N ALA A 107 8.70 8.28 -20.00
CA ALA A 107 7.86 7.74 -18.93
C ALA A 107 6.42 8.23 -19.04
N PHE A 108 6.25 9.50 -19.38
CA PHE A 108 4.93 10.10 -19.59
C PHE A 108 4.19 9.50 -20.81
N ALA A 109 4.88 9.27 -21.93
CA ALA A 109 4.28 8.63 -23.10
C ALA A 109 3.84 7.20 -22.81
N ALA A 110 4.65 6.44 -22.06
CA ALA A 110 4.30 5.09 -21.63
C ALA A 110 3.05 5.08 -20.74
N GLU A 111 2.96 6.01 -19.79
CA GLU A 111 1.79 6.15 -18.92
C GLU A 111 0.53 6.54 -19.70
N CYS A 112 0.63 7.46 -20.66
CA CYS A 112 -0.49 7.81 -21.53
C CYS A 112 -1.00 6.59 -22.32
N ALA A 113 -0.10 5.75 -22.84
CA ALA A 113 -0.46 4.53 -23.56
C ALA A 113 -1.14 3.51 -22.65
N GLU A 114 -0.66 3.33 -21.41
CA GLU A 114 -1.26 2.44 -20.41
C GLU A 114 -2.66 2.90 -20.03
N VAL A 115 -2.83 4.18 -19.68
CA VAL A 115 -4.13 4.76 -19.34
C VAL A 115 -5.11 4.65 -20.52
N ALA A 116 -4.68 4.94 -21.73
CA ALA A 116 -5.51 4.77 -22.92
C ALA A 116 -5.96 3.31 -23.12
N GLY A 117 -5.07 2.34 -22.86
CA GLY A 117 -5.39 0.92 -22.88
C GLY A 117 -6.46 0.54 -21.84
N ASN A 118 -6.32 1.04 -20.63
CA ASN A 118 -7.27 0.81 -19.55
C ASN A 118 -8.65 1.39 -19.86
N TYR A 119 -8.72 2.63 -20.30
CA TYR A 119 -9.98 3.28 -20.69
C TYR A 119 -10.68 2.55 -21.85
N ARG A 120 -9.92 2.06 -22.83
CA ARG A 120 -10.46 1.23 -23.92
C ARG A 120 -11.06 -0.06 -23.39
N HIS A 121 -10.36 -0.75 -22.49
CA HIS A 121 -10.87 -1.97 -21.87
C HIS A 121 -12.21 -1.73 -21.16
N TYR A 122 -12.33 -0.67 -20.35
CA TYR A 122 -13.58 -0.31 -19.70
C TYR A 122 -14.68 0.07 -20.68
N ALA A 123 -14.34 0.76 -21.77
CA ALA A 123 -15.29 1.12 -22.81
C ALA A 123 -15.85 -0.11 -23.55
N GLU A 124 -15.02 -1.07 -23.85
CA GLU A 124 -15.40 -2.33 -24.51
C GLU A 124 -16.20 -3.26 -23.59
N ASN A 125 -16.09 -3.10 -22.29
CA ASN A 125 -16.71 -3.96 -21.27
C ASN A 125 -17.67 -3.19 -20.34
N VAL A 126 -18.26 -2.08 -20.79
CA VAL A 126 -19.15 -1.23 -19.95
C VAL A 126 -20.27 -2.04 -19.29
N GLY A 127 -20.91 -2.98 -20.01
CA GLY A 127 -21.97 -3.82 -19.46
C GLY A 127 -21.51 -4.77 -18.34
N GLN A 128 -20.24 -5.06 -18.24
CA GLN A 128 -19.67 -5.86 -17.14
C GLN A 128 -19.44 -4.98 -15.89
N TYR A 129 -18.98 -3.75 -16.06
CA TYR A 129 -18.60 -2.86 -14.97
C TYR A 129 -19.74 -1.97 -14.47
N PHE A 130 -20.74 -1.72 -15.32
CA PHE A 130 -21.93 -0.92 -15.02
C PHE A 130 -23.18 -1.66 -15.53
N PRO A 131 -23.50 -2.83 -14.94
CA PRO A 131 -24.51 -3.76 -15.46
C PRO A 131 -25.95 -3.24 -15.43
N SER A 132 -26.24 -2.22 -14.62
CA SER A 132 -27.59 -1.65 -14.51
C SER A 132 -27.88 -0.51 -15.52
N LEU A 133 -26.86 -0.07 -16.28
CA LEU A 133 -27.08 0.93 -17.32
C LEU A 133 -27.91 0.36 -18.48
N SER A 134 -28.82 1.17 -19.03
CA SER A 134 -29.46 0.83 -20.29
C SER A 134 -28.43 0.78 -21.44
N GLU A 135 -28.75 0.07 -22.51
CA GLU A 135 -27.89 -0.03 -23.70
C GLU A 135 -27.49 1.34 -24.25
N LYS A 136 -28.42 2.33 -24.23
CA LYS A 136 -28.15 3.69 -24.67
C LYS A 136 -27.19 4.43 -23.76
N GLU A 137 -27.35 4.31 -22.44
CA GLU A 137 -26.46 4.93 -21.45
C GLU A 137 -25.07 4.28 -21.48
N GLY A 138 -25.01 2.97 -21.55
CA GLY A 138 -23.77 2.23 -21.70
C GLY A 138 -22.98 2.62 -22.96
N ALA A 139 -23.67 2.74 -24.11
CA ALA A 139 -23.06 3.19 -25.36
C ALA A 139 -22.56 4.65 -25.27
N ALA A 140 -23.31 5.52 -24.59
CA ALA A 140 -22.89 6.90 -24.36
C ALA A 140 -21.66 6.98 -23.46
N LEU A 141 -21.59 6.20 -22.39
CA LEU A 141 -20.44 6.11 -21.50
C LEU A 141 -19.22 5.54 -22.23
N ALA A 142 -19.39 4.45 -22.99
CA ALA A 142 -18.33 3.85 -23.79
C ALA A 142 -17.69 4.86 -24.77
N LYS A 143 -18.53 5.63 -25.45
CA LYS A 143 -18.07 6.69 -26.36
C LYS A 143 -17.24 7.74 -25.64
N ARG A 144 -17.63 8.16 -24.44
CA ARG A 144 -16.87 9.13 -23.62
C ARG A 144 -15.53 8.56 -23.18
N LEU A 145 -15.50 7.31 -22.73
CA LEU A 145 -14.24 6.63 -22.35
C LEU A 145 -13.28 6.50 -23.55
N LEU A 146 -13.80 6.16 -24.75
CA LEU A 146 -12.98 6.12 -25.96
C LEU A 146 -12.43 7.49 -26.35
N SER A 147 -13.14 8.58 -26.10
CA SER A 147 -12.62 9.93 -26.36
C SER A 147 -11.37 10.26 -25.56
N VAL A 148 -11.20 9.67 -24.37
CA VAL A 148 -9.97 9.78 -23.57
C VAL A 148 -8.80 9.12 -24.31
N CYS A 149 -9.04 7.93 -24.89
CA CYS A 149 -8.01 7.23 -25.66
C CYS A 149 -7.52 8.06 -26.85
N GLU A 150 -8.44 8.74 -27.56
CA GLU A 150 -8.11 9.61 -28.68
C GLU A 150 -7.29 10.84 -28.22
N LYS A 151 -7.70 11.47 -27.11
CA LYS A 151 -6.99 12.64 -26.55
C LYS A 151 -5.58 12.29 -26.05
N LEU A 152 -5.41 11.14 -25.40
CA LEU A 152 -4.11 10.65 -24.95
C LEU A 152 -3.23 10.20 -26.13
N GLY A 153 -3.84 9.60 -27.18
CA GLY A 153 -3.14 9.16 -28.39
C GLY A 153 -2.75 10.30 -29.35
N ALA A 154 -3.49 11.42 -29.32
CA ALA A 154 -3.24 12.58 -30.19
C ALA A 154 -2.08 13.48 -29.69
N TRP A 155 -1.31 13.07 -28.72
CA TRP A 155 -0.13 13.79 -28.27
C TRP A 155 1.03 13.64 -29.27
N GLU A 156 0.84 14.28 -30.43
CA GLU A 156 1.88 14.50 -31.43
C GLU A 156 2.99 15.36 -30.81
N GLY A 157 4.13 14.80 -30.58
CA GLY A 157 5.30 15.48 -30.01
C GLY A 157 6.01 14.69 -28.91
N ILE A 158 5.32 13.73 -28.32
CA ILE A 158 5.93 12.67 -27.53
C ILE A 158 5.95 11.43 -28.42
N GLN A 159 6.69 11.50 -29.53
CA GLN A 159 7.13 10.29 -30.21
C GLN A 159 7.86 9.49 -29.11
N PRO A 160 7.57 8.22 -28.88
CA PRO A 160 8.53 7.36 -28.21
C PRO A 160 9.78 7.45 -29.10
N GLY A 161 10.68 8.33 -28.72
CA GLY A 161 11.99 8.46 -29.34
C GLY A 161 12.55 7.08 -29.39
N GLY A 162 12.87 6.59 -30.57
CA GLY A 162 13.06 5.22 -30.97
C GLY A 162 13.46 4.33 -29.85
N SER A 163 12.69 3.24 -29.60
CA SER A 163 12.97 2.24 -28.61
C SER A 163 13.80 2.80 -27.45
N ALA A 164 13.18 3.65 -26.60
CA ALA A 164 13.74 3.87 -25.29
C ALA A 164 13.90 2.45 -24.78
N CYS A 165 15.13 2.01 -24.66
CA CYS A 165 15.48 0.70 -24.17
C CYS A 165 14.89 0.65 -22.77
N ALA A 166 13.64 0.19 -22.67
CA ALA A 166 12.90 0.14 -21.41
C ALA A 166 13.64 -0.69 -20.36
N ASP A 167 14.74 -1.29 -20.75
CA ASP A 167 15.66 -2.14 -19.99
C ASP A 167 17.12 -1.67 -20.06
N ASP A 168 17.38 -0.37 -20.14
CA ASP A 168 18.75 0.11 -19.95
C ASP A 168 19.12 0.02 -18.47
N GLU A 169 19.68 -1.12 -18.08
CA GLU A 169 20.14 -1.40 -16.72
C GLU A 169 21.44 -0.65 -16.34
N GLU A 170 22.15 -0.09 -17.30
CA GLU A 170 23.28 0.80 -17.06
C GLU A 170 22.86 2.18 -16.59
N ARG A 171 21.59 2.52 -16.75
CA ARG A 171 21.00 3.79 -16.32
C ARG A 171 21.00 3.93 -14.81
N SER A 172 21.29 5.14 -14.33
CA SER A 172 21.12 5.54 -12.93
C SER A 172 19.97 6.54 -12.81
N VAL A 173 19.24 6.46 -11.69
CA VAL A 173 18.06 7.30 -11.42
C VAL A 173 18.12 7.95 -10.03
N PRO A 174 19.21 8.67 -9.70
CA PRO A 174 19.38 9.27 -8.39
C PRO A 174 18.45 10.46 -8.17
N PHE A 175 18.15 10.69 -6.91
CA PHE A 175 17.55 11.93 -6.43
C PHE A 175 18.63 12.83 -5.79
N SER A 176 18.35 14.13 -5.65
CA SER A 176 19.11 14.91 -4.69
C SER A 176 18.75 14.43 -3.27
N GLU A 177 19.72 14.44 -2.36
CA GLU A 177 19.47 14.04 -0.96
C GLU A 177 18.32 14.84 -0.35
N ALA A 178 18.26 16.15 -0.61
CA ALA A 178 17.19 17.02 -0.11
C ALA A 178 15.80 16.59 -0.61
N TYR A 179 15.67 16.21 -1.90
CA TYR A 179 14.43 15.71 -2.45
C TYR A 179 14.04 14.37 -1.81
N TYR A 180 14.98 13.43 -1.72
CA TYR A 180 14.72 12.11 -1.14
C TYR A 180 14.32 12.19 0.33
N ARG A 181 15.00 13.04 1.13
CA ARG A 181 14.59 13.35 2.51
C ARG A 181 13.18 13.92 2.56
N GLY A 182 12.84 14.84 1.66
CA GLY A 182 11.51 15.42 1.56
C GLY A 182 10.43 14.35 1.31
N VAL A 183 10.65 13.43 0.37
CA VAL A 183 9.73 12.31 0.09
C VAL A 183 9.62 11.39 1.30
N LEU A 184 10.74 10.94 1.86
CA LEU A 184 10.73 10.01 2.99
C LEU A 184 10.08 10.62 4.24
N ALA A 185 10.59 11.75 4.73
CA ALA A 185 10.11 12.35 5.97
C ALA A 185 8.79 13.09 5.79
N GLY A 186 8.64 13.87 4.72
CA GLY A 186 7.47 14.72 4.50
C GLY A 186 6.23 13.97 4.03
N GLN A 187 6.40 12.98 3.16
CA GLN A 187 5.27 12.23 2.59
C GLN A 187 5.03 10.90 3.29
N LEU A 188 6.09 10.14 3.57
CA LEU A 188 5.98 8.77 4.09
C LEU A 188 6.15 8.68 5.62
N GLY A 189 6.81 9.63 6.27
CA GLY A 189 7.12 9.56 7.71
C GLY A 189 8.26 8.59 8.02
N VAL A 190 9.24 8.48 7.10
CA VAL A 190 10.44 7.66 7.23
C VAL A 190 11.66 8.55 7.39
N GLU A 191 12.44 8.36 8.45
CA GLU A 191 13.63 9.15 8.72
C GLU A 191 14.87 8.55 8.04
N LEU A 192 15.45 9.28 7.06
CA LEU A 192 16.59 8.81 6.28
C LEU A 192 17.81 8.49 7.16
N ASP A 193 18.13 9.34 8.14
CA ASP A 193 19.28 9.12 9.02
C ASP A 193 19.11 7.85 9.88
N GLU A 194 17.88 7.57 10.28
CA GLU A 194 17.54 6.33 10.97
C GLU A 194 17.76 5.12 10.05
N LEU A 195 17.26 5.15 8.81
CA LEU A 195 17.54 4.10 7.83
C LEU A 195 19.04 3.86 7.62
N LEU A 196 19.79 4.94 7.42
CA LEU A 196 21.25 4.87 7.20
C LEU A 196 21.98 4.27 8.39
N SER A 197 21.49 4.48 9.62
CA SER A 197 22.16 4.02 10.84
C SER A 197 22.12 2.50 11.01
N TRP A 198 21.11 1.79 10.49
CA TRP A 198 20.92 0.37 10.78
C TRP A 198 20.65 -0.55 9.58
N HIS A 199 20.36 -0.03 8.38
CA HIS A 199 19.89 -0.88 7.26
C HIS A 199 20.83 -2.05 6.92
N ARG A 200 22.15 -1.86 7.01
CA ARG A 200 23.12 -2.93 6.72
C ARG A 200 23.11 -4.01 7.81
N THR A 201 23.15 -3.59 9.06
CA THR A 201 23.12 -4.51 10.21
C THR A 201 21.83 -5.32 10.24
N GLU A 202 20.69 -4.68 9.93
CA GLU A 202 19.41 -5.39 9.86
C GLU A 202 19.35 -6.36 8.67
N MET A 203 19.93 -6.00 7.54
CA MET A 203 20.03 -6.91 6.40
C MET A 203 20.87 -8.14 6.73
N GLU A 204 22.03 -7.97 7.38
CA GLU A 204 22.87 -9.07 7.85
C GLU A 204 22.16 -9.93 8.90
N ARG A 205 21.46 -9.31 9.86
CA ARG A 205 20.71 -9.99 10.92
C ARG A 205 19.57 -10.83 10.34
N THR A 206 18.78 -10.27 9.43
CA THR A 206 17.66 -10.99 8.82
C THR A 206 18.14 -12.12 7.91
N ARG A 207 19.29 -11.94 7.22
CA ARG A 207 19.92 -13.02 6.45
C ARG A 207 20.37 -14.17 7.36
N ALA A 208 20.98 -13.86 8.48
CA ALA A 208 21.39 -14.87 9.46
C ALA A 208 20.18 -15.64 10.03
N GLU A 209 19.06 -14.95 10.31
CA GLU A 209 17.80 -15.56 10.75
C GLU A 209 17.26 -16.56 9.71
N VAL A 210 17.31 -16.22 8.41
CA VAL A 210 16.91 -17.16 7.34
C VAL A 210 17.72 -18.46 7.42
N PHE A 211 19.05 -18.39 7.53
CA PHE A 211 19.88 -19.59 7.60
C PHE A 211 19.71 -20.35 8.92
N GLU A 212 19.47 -19.67 10.03
CA GLU A 212 19.18 -20.31 11.31
C GLU A 212 17.90 -21.17 11.23
N ILE A 213 16.83 -20.62 10.65
CA ILE A 213 15.56 -21.34 10.46
C ILE A 213 15.74 -22.45 9.42
N ALA A 214 16.40 -22.17 8.31
CA ALA A 214 16.70 -23.14 7.27
C ALA A 214 17.48 -24.36 7.80
N GLY A 215 18.40 -24.13 8.74
CA GLY A 215 19.18 -25.19 9.40
C GLY A 215 18.37 -26.17 10.25
N ARG A 216 17.11 -25.84 10.56
CA ARG A 216 16.21 -26.66 11.38
C ARG A 216 15.14 -27.40 10.56
N LEU A 217 15.14 -27.22 9.23
CA LEU A 217 14.12 -27.83 8.38
C LEU A 217 14.26 -29.36 8.31
N PRO A 218 13.14 -30.09 8.20
CA PRO A 218 13.14 -31.56 8.10
C PRO A 218 13.47 -32.03 6.68
N ILE A 219 14.63 -31.63 6.15
CA ILE A 219 15.15 -31.99 4.82
C ILE A 219 16.56 -32.57 4.91
N ALA A 220 16.91 -33.40 3.92
CA ALA A 220 18.16 -34.16 3.94
C ALA A 220 19.42 -33.29 3.82
N ALA A 221 19.35 -32.19 3.06
CA ALA A 221 20.45 -31.25 2.87
C ALA A 221 19.97 -29.83 3.18
N GLN A 222 20.65 -29.17 4.11
CA GLN A 222 20.33 -27.80 4.49
C GLN A 222 20.90 -26.80 3.48
N PRO A 223 20.14 -25.74 3.10
CA PRO A 223 20.61 -24.72 2.18
C PRO A 223 21.75 -23.90 2.79
N ARG A 224 22.74 -23.57 1.98
CA ARG A 224 23.95 -22.80 2.35
C ARG A 224 24.05 -21.47 1.65
N THR A 225 23.27 -21.27 0.60
CA THR A 225 23.17 -20.03 -0.19
C THR A 225 21.73 -19.56 -0.26
N MET A 226 21.52 -18.28 -0.53
CA MET A 226 20.16 -17.75 -0.70
C MET A 226 19.46 -18.32 -1.94
N GLN A 227 20.22 -18.68 -2.97
CA GLN A 227 19.72 -19.43 -4.11
C GLN A 227 19.13 -20.77 -3.68
N GLU A 228 19.85 -21.56 -2.86
CA GLU A 228 19.36 -22.83 -2.33
C GLU A 228 18.14 -22.66 -1.40
N VAL A 229 18.08 -21.55 -0.62
CA VAL A 229 16.89 -21.20 0.18
C VAL A 229 15.68 -20.96 -0.73
N SER A 230 15.86 -20.18 -1.80
CA SER A 230 14.80 -19.92 -2.78
C SER A 230 14.32 -21.22 -3.45
N GLU A 231 15.24 -22.12 -3.81
CA GLU A 231 14.92 -23.44 -4.36
C GLU A 231 14.15 -24.35 -3.38
N VAL A 232 14.52 -24.31 -2.09
CA VAL A 232 13.79 -25.03 -1.02
C VAL A 232 12.37 -24.48 -0.90
N LEU A 233 12.18 -23.18 -0.87
CA LEU A 233 10.88 -22.55 -0.81
C LEU A 233 10.04 -22.87 -2.07
N ALA A 234 10.64 -22.81 -3.26
CA ALA A 234 9.96 -23.15 -4.49
C ALA A 234 9.52 -24.63 -4.53
N ARG A 235 10.33 -25.53 -3.96
CA ARG A 235 10.06 -26.96 -3.93
C ARG A 235 8.98 -27.37 -2.92
N TYR A 236 9.00 -26.79 -1.72
CA TYR A 236 8.17 -27.25 -0.59
C TYR A 236 7.01 -26.31 -0.25
N ALA A 237 7.11 -25.05 -0.61
CA ALA A 237 6.07 -24.03 -0.45
C ALA A 237 5.72 -23.39 -1.80
N GLY A 238 5.83 -24.15 -2.89
CA GLY A 238 5.62 -23.70 -4.27
C GLY A 238 4.17 -23.38 -4.60
N PRO A 239 3.90 -23.01 -5.86
CA PRO A 239 2.56 -22.61 -6.31
C PRO A 239 1.59 -23.80 -6.33
N CYS A 240 0.30 -23.46 -6.34
CA CYS A 240 -0.78 -24.43 -6.56
C CYS A 240 -0.79 -24.96 -8.00
N ASP A 241 -1.43 -26.12 -8.21
CA ASP A 241 -1.54 -26.73 -9.54
C ASP A 241 -2.49 -25.98 -10.49
N SER A 242 -3.42 -25.21 -9.92
CA SER A 242 -4.40 -24.43 -10.69
C SER A 242 -4.81 -23.14 -9.95
N PRO A 243 -5.34 -22.14 -10.70
CA PRO A 243 -5.94 -20.96 -10.09
C PRO A 243 -7.09 -21.30 -9.12
N ASP A 244 -7.94 -22.25 -9.44
CA ASP A 244 -9.07 -22.64 -8.59
C ASP A 244 -8.60 -23.24 -7.26
N GLU A 245 -7.55 -24.04 -7.29
CA GLU A 245 -6.92 -24.55 -6.07
C GLU A 245 -6.31 -23.41 -5.24
N MET A 246 -5.62 -22.48 -5.88
CA MET A 246 -5.07 -21.29 -5.24
C MET A 246 -6.17 -20.51 -4.47
N PHE A 247 -7.29 -20.23 -5.12
CA PHE A 247 -8.43 -19.56 -4.47
C PHE A 247 -9.05 -20.41 -3.35
N ARG A 248 -9.18 -21.70 -3.54
CA ARG A 248 -9.72 -22.61 -2.53
C ARG A 248 -8.85 -22.64 -1.27
N ARG A 249 -7.53 -22.80 -1.42
CA ARG A 249 -6.57 -22.78 -0.29
C ARG A 249 -6.62 -21.45 0.44
N THR A 250 -6.58 -20.35 -0.31
CA THR A 250 -6.58 -19.01 0.29
C THR A 250 -7.84 -18.74 1.11
N ARG A 251 -9.02 -19.19 0.67
CA ARG A 251 -10.24 -19.08 1.51
C ARG A 251 -10.07 -19.80 2.85
N GLY A 252 -9.53 -21.01 2.86
CA GLY A 252 -9.25 -21.74 4.09
C GLY A 252 -8.21 -21.03 4.99
N TYR A 253 -7.21 -20.39 4.39
CA TYR A 253 -6.21 -19.61 5.14
C TYR A 253 -6.81 -18.34 5.74
N LEU A 254 -7.67 -17.64 5.00
CA LEU A 254 -8.42 -16.48 5.51
C LEU A 254 -9.31 -16.84 6.69
N GLU A 255 -10.06 -17.96 6.63
CA GLU A 255 -10.90 -18.42 7.74
C GLU A 255 -10.09 -18.73 9.00
N ARG A 256 -8.94 -19.39 8.86
CA ARG A 256 -8.02 -19.70 9.96
C ARG A 256 -7.41 -18.45 10.57
N ALA A 257 -6.90 -17.55 9.73
CA ALA A 257 -6.32 -16.29 10.16
C ALA A 257 -7.36 -15.41 10.86
N ARG A 258 -8.60 -15.36 10.34
CA ARG A 258 -9.73 -14.64 10.95
C ARG A 258 -10.05 -15.16 12.36
N ALA A 259 -10.12 -16.47 12.52
CA ALA A 259 -10.39 -17.08 13.81
C ALA A 259 -9.30 -16.73 14.84
N ALA A 260 -8.02 -16.81 14.45
CA ALA A 260 -6.90 -16.44 15.30
C ALA A 260 -6.87 -14.93 15.61
N ALA A 261 -7.15 -14.07 14.63
CA ALA A 261 -7.12 -12.63 14.81
C ALA A 261 -8.13 -12.13 15.86
N ARG A 262 -9.29 -12.77 16.00
CA ARG A 262 -10.30 -12.44 17.03
C ARG A 262 -9.81 -12.57 18.45
N GLU A 263 -8.76 -13.33 18.69
CA GLU A 263 -8.12 -13.44 20.00
C GLU A 263 -7.17 -12.28 20.34
N TYR A 264 -6.74 -11.53 19.32
CA TYR A 264 -5.73 -10.47 19.45
C TYR A 264 -6.30 -9.06 19.31
N VAL A 265 -7.33 -8.90 18.49
CA VAL A 265 -7.92 -7.61 18.19
C VAL A 265 -9.43 -7.72 18.04
N TRP A 266 -10.14 -6.78 18.63
CA TRP A 266 -11.57 -6.68 18.45
C TRP A 266 -11.93 -6.14 17.08
N PHE A 267 -12.92 -6.72 16.44
CA PHE A 267 -13.61 -6.18 15.26
C PHE A 267 -15.03 -6.73 15.16
N PRO A 268 -16.00 -5.95 14.62
CA PRO A 268 -17.39 -6.39 14.46
C PRO A 268 -17.52 -7.47 13.39
N GLU A 269 -18.75 -7.81 13.04
CA GLU A 269 -19.01 -8.63 11.86
C GLU A 269 -18.62 -7.85 10.61
N GLU A 270 -17.83 -8.49 9.76
CA GLU A 270 -17.24 -7.93 8.54
C GLU A 270 -17.11 -9.01 7.46
N ALA A 271 -16.78 -8.62 6.24
CA ALA A 271 -16.51 -9.53 5.14
C ALA A 271 -15.23 -9.12 4.38
N CYS A 272 -14.29 -10.05 4.24
CA CYS A 272 -13.18 -9.93 3.31
C CYS A 272 -13.47 -10.80 2.09
N ARG A 273 -13.79 -10.16 0.97
CA ARG A 273 -13.96 -10.86 -0.31
C ARG A 273 -12.61 -11.33 -0.82
N LEU A 274 -12.61 -12.44 -1.55
CA LEU A 274 -11.43 -12.91 -2.26
C LEU A 274 -11.76 -12.97 -3.76
N GLU A 275 -11.16 -12.08 -4.53
CA GLU A 275 -11.44 -11.88 -5.94
C GLU A 275 -10.19 -11.93 -6.80
N ARG A 276 -10.39 -12.01 -8.13
CA ARG A 276 -9.30 -11.91 -9.09
C ARG A 276 -8.84 -10.47 -9.22
N VAL A 277 -7.53 -10.26 -9.37
CA VAL A 277 -7.02 -8.94 -9.73
C VAL A 277 -7.71 -8.47 -11.02
N PRO A 278 -8.32 -7.28 -11.03
CA PRO A 278 -8.94 -6.73 -12.22
C PRO A 278 -7.97 -6.68 -13.41
N TYR A 279 -8.47 -7.01 -14.59
CA TYR A 279 -7.62 -7.12 -15.79
C TYR A 279 -6.72 -5.90 -16.03
N PRO A 280 -7.20 -4.65 -15.91
CA PRO A 280 -6.39 -3.47 -16.21
C PRO A 280 -5.15 -3.30 -15.34
N ILE A 281 -5.20 -3.80 -14.08
CA ILE A 281 -4.12 -3.63 -13.11
C ILE A 281 -3.28 -4.90 -12.89
N ARG A 282 -3.51 -5.97 -13.67
CA ARG A 282 -2.80 -7.25 -13.50
C ARG A 282 -1.29 -7.15 -13.59
N GLN A 283 -0.77 -6.22 -14.39
CA GLN A 283 0.67 -6.02 -14.52
C GLN A 283 1.26 -5.29 -13.30
N SER A 284 0.51 -4.32 -12.76
CA SER A 284 0.92 -3.56 -11.56
C SER A 284 0.76 -4.37 -10.26
N PHE A 285 -0.14 -5.38 -10.26
CA PHE A 285 -0.37 -6.29 -9.14
C PHE A 285 -0.04 -7.73 -9.52
N PRO A 286 1.23 -8.08 -9.70
CA PRO A 286 1.62 -9.38 -10.24
C PRO A 286 1.25 -10.56 -9.36
N TRP A 287 1.06 -10.37 -8.06
CA TRP A 287 0.70 -11.42 -7.11
C TRP A 287 -0.72 -11.25 -6.56
N GLY A 288 -1.04 -10.07 -6.06
CA GLY A 288 -2.28 -9.72 -5.43
C GLY A 288 -2.10 -8.54 -4.48
N GLY A 289 -3.10 -8.27 -3.67
CA GLY A 289 -3.10 -7.17 -2.72
C GLY A 289 -4.46 -7.04 -2.03
N TYR A 290 -4.69 -5.90 -1.43
CA TYR A 290 -5.92 -5.58 -0.75
C TYR A 290 -6.46 -4.21 -1.21
N SER A 291 -7.78 -4.08 -1.19
CA SER A 291 -8.47 -2.81 -1.40
C SER A 291 -9.57 -2.63 -0.34
N ASP A 292 -9.58 -1.45 0.26
CA ASP A 292 -10.70 -1.01 1.08
C ASP A 292 -11.99 -1.02 0.27
N GLY A 293 -13.11 -1.24 0.96
CA GLY A 293 -14.44 -1.14 0.38
C GLY A 293 -15.08 0.21 0.66
N ASP A 294 -16.40 0.29 0.39
CA ASP A 294 -17.20 1.41 0.84
C ASP A 294 -17.55 1.22 2.33
N GLY A 295 -17.02 2.11 3.18
CA GLY A 295 -17.24 2.07 4.63
C GLY A 295 -18.70 2.25 5.06
N ARG A 296 -19.62 2.57 4.14
CA ARG A 296 -21.07 2.64 4.38
C ARG A 296 -21.75 1.29 4.27
N LEU A 297 -21.12 0.29 3.65
CA LEU A 297 -21.69 -1.06 3.52
C LEU A 297 -21.75 -1.78 4.87
N ARG A 298 -22.78 -2.62 5.03
CA ARG A 298 -22.93 -3.53 6.16
C ARG A 298 -23.23 -4.96 5.66
N PRO A 299 -22.46 -5.96 6.13
CA PRO A 299 -21.27 -5.84 6.95
C PRO A 299 -20.20 -5.00 6.25
N ILE A 300 -19.25 -4.40 7.01
CA ILE A 300 -18.10 -3.69 6.44
C ILE A 300 -17.34 -4.68 5.57
N THR A 301 -17.15 -4.32 4.30
CA THR A 301 -16.62 -5.26 3.30
C THR A 301 -15.39 -4.66 2.62
N GLY A 302 -14.29 -5.40 2.61
CA GLY A 302 -13.09 -5.14 1.81
C GLY A 302 -12.79 -6.30 0.88
N THR A 303 -11.77 -6.18 0.03
CA THR A 303 -11.44 -7.19 -0.97
C THR A 303 -9.95 -7.50 -1.00
N ALA A 304 -9.60 -8.76 -0.76
CA ALA A 304 -8.28 -9.29 -1.06
C ALA A 304 -8.28 -9.81 -2.51
N PHE A 305 -7.21 -9.56 -3.24
CA PHE A 305 -7.07 -9.93 -4.65
C PHE A 305 -5.95 -10.95 -4.86
N LEU A 306 -6.16 -11.87 -5.79
CA LEU A 306 -5.15 -12.79 -6.31
C LEU A 306 -5.06 -12.68 -7.83
N ASN A 307 -3.84 -12.66 -8.36
CA ASN A 307 -3.60 -12.64 -9.80
C ASN A 307 -3.60 -14.06 -10.37
N ASP A 308 -4.74 -14.50 -10.89
CA ASP A 308 -4.89 -15.83 -11.49
C ASP A 308 -4.10 -16.00 -12.80
N GLY A 309 -3.81 -14.92 -13.51
CA GLY A 309 -2.95 -14.94 -14.69
C GLY A 309 -1.48 -15.26 -14.38
N ASN A 310 -1.06 -15.04 -13.13
CA ASN A 310 0.31 -15.26 -12.68
C ASN A 310 0.41 -16.32 -11.54
N PHE A 311 -0.57 -17.20 -11.42
CA PHE A 311 -0.69 -18.11 -10.27
C PHE A 311 0.55 -18.99 -10.06
N ARG A 312 1.32 -19.31 -11.12
CA ARG A 312 2.54 -20.11 -11.03
C ARG A 312 3.72 -19.40 -10.34
N ALA A 313 3.66 -18.08 -10.26
CA ALA A 313 4.64 -17.28 -9.52
C ALA A 313 4.21 -17.03 -8.06
N ILE A 314 3.00 -17.46 -7.66
CA ILE A 314 2.43 -17.25 -6.33
C ILE A 314 2.60 -18.53 -5.51
N SER A 315 3.54 -18.53 -4.58
CA SER A 315 3.81 -19.69 -3.72
C SER A 315 2.73 -19.88 -2.64
N ASP A 316 2.60 -21.12 -2.12
CA ASP A 316 1.68 -21.41 -1.00
C ASP A 316 2.06 -20.64 0.26
N GLY A 317 3.37 -20.46 0.52
CA GLY A 317 3.85 -19.60 1.60
C GLY A 317 3.36 -18.15 1.47
N TRP A 318 3.33 -17.63 0.23
CA TRP A 318 2.80 -16.31 -0.05
C TRP A 318 1.29 -16.22 0.19
N LEU A 319 0.51 -17.26 -0.17
CA LEU A 319 -0.94 -17.31 0.10
C LEU A 319 -1.26 -17.28 1.60
N LYS A 320 -0.49 -18.01 2.41
CA LYS A 320 -0.61 -17.99 3.88
C LYS A 320 -0.27 -16.60 4.46
N MET A 321 0.84 -16.03 4.00
CA MET A 321 1.26 -14.69 4.38
C MET A 321 0.21 -13.66 3.97
N GLN A 322 -0.33 -13.73 2.76
CA GLN A 322 -1.36 -12.83 2.28
C GLN A 322 -2.64 -12.89 3.14
N ALA A 323 -3.06 -14.08 3.59
CA ALA A 323 -4.21 -14.19 4.48
C ALA A 323 -4.03 -13.42 5.79
N VAL A 324 -2.79 -13.26 6.25
CA VAL A 324 -2.44 -12.48 7.43
C VAL A 324 -2.21 -11.01 7.06
N HIS A 325 -1.35 -10.72 6.10
CA HIS A 325 -0.92 -9.37 5.72
C HIS A 325 -2.07 -8.55 5.13
N GLU A 326 -2.79 -9.11 4.15
CA GLU A 326 -3.87 -8.39 3.48
C GLU A 326 -5.17 -8.42 4.29
N ALA A 327 -5.35 -9.43 5.16
CA ALA A 327 -6.63 -9.58 5.84
C ALA A 327 -6.55 -9.64 7.38
N TYR A 328 -6.08 -10.73 8.02
CA TYR A 328 -6.35 -11.05 9.42
C TYR A 328 -5.11 -11.37 10.27
N PRO A 329 -4.66 -10.46 11.14
CA PRO A 329 -5.04 -9.07 11.36
C PRO A 329 -4.12 -8.13 10.55
N GLY A 330 -4.39 -7.97 9.28
CA GLY A 330 -3.67 -7.06 8.39
C GLY A 330 -4.55 -5.90 7.92
N HIS A 331 -4.39 -5.51 6.65
CA HIS A 331 -5.03 -4.34 6.06
C HIS A 331 -6.55 -4.35 6.18
N HIS A 332 -7.20 -5.51 6.02
CA HIS A 332 -8.66 -5.59 6.17
C HIS A 332 -9.12 -5.18 7.57
N ILE A 333 -8.46 -5.66 8.63
CA ILE A 333 -8.81 -5.27 9.99
C ILE A 333 -8.44 -3.82 10.28
N GLN A 334 -7.35 -3.31 9.73
CA GLN A 334 -7.01 -1.88 9.80
C GLN A 334 -8.15 -1.03 9.20
N TYR A 335 -8.64 -1.40 8.01
CA TYR A 335 -9.76 -0.73 7.36
C TYR A 335 -11.04 -0.83 8.19
N VAL A 336 -11.42 -2.03 8.64
CA VAL A 336 -12.61 -2.24 9.49
C VAL A 336 -12.55 -1.36 10.73
N ARG A 337 -11.41 -1.33 11.43
CA ARG A 337 -11.20 -0.51 12.63
C ARG A 337 -11.21 0.97 12.29
N ASN A 338 -10.65 1.37 11.16
CA ASN A 338 -10.70 2.76 10.71
C ASN A 338 -12.14 3.25 10.45
N VAL A 339 -13.03 2.37 9.97
CA VAL A 339 -14.46 2.67 9.83
C VAL A 339 -15.16 2.73 11.20
N THR A 340 -14.89 1.77 12.09
CA THR A 340 -15.67 1.56 13.32
C THR A 340 -15.23 2.40 14.51
N ASP A 341 -13.98 2.81 14.55
CA ASP A 341 -13.46 3.60 15.67
C ASP A 341 -13.86 5.07 15.56
N SER A 342 -14.23 5.67 16.69
CA SER A 342 -14.63 7.08 16.79
C SER A 342 -13.40 7.99 16.75
N LEU A 343 -12.81 8.15 15.56
CA LEU A 343 -11.63 8.97 15.33
C LEU A 343 -11.99 10.17 14.43
N PRO A 344 -11.25 11.29 14.51
CA PRO A 344 -11.39 12.38 13.54
C PRO A 344 -11.18 11.88 12.11
N GLU A 345 -11.95 12.39 11.17
CA GLU A 345 -11.85 11.99 9.76
C GLU A 345 -10.44 12.25 9.18
N THR A 346 -9.74 13.28 9.63
CA THR A 346 -8.35 13.53 9.23
C THR A 346 -7.41 12.42 9.67
N VAL A 347 -7.63 11.82 10.86
CA VAL A 347 -6.88 10.66 11.35
C VAL A 347 -7.23 9.40 10.56
N LYS A 348 -8.49 9.26 10.15
CA LYS A 348 -8.94 8.15 9.29
C LYS A 348 -8.36 8.23 7.89
N LEU A 349 -8.28 9.42 7.30
CA LEU A 349 -7.59 9.67 6.03
C LEU A 349 -6.09 9.38 6.12
N GLY A 350 -5.48 9.75 7.23
CA GLY A 350 -4.09 9.48 7.51
C GLY A 350 -3.09 10.46 6.89
N ALA A 351 -2.00 10.68 7.61
CA ALA A 351 -0.83 11.41 7.14
C ALA A 351 0.44 10.72 7.64
N LYS A 352 1.44 10.57 6.78
CA LYS A 352 2.72 9.88 7.07
C LYS A 352 2.53 8.48 7.69
N HIS A 353 1.43 7.81 7.36
CA HIS A 353 0.94 6.60 8.05
C HIS A 353 1.36 5.30 7.37
N ILE A 354 1.94 5.35 6.18
CA ILE A 354 2.30 4.14 5.43
C ILE A 354 3.21 3.19 6.24
N PRO A 355 4.23 3.67 6.99
CA PRO A 355 5.03 2.77 7.83
C PRO A 355 4.21 2.07 8.93
N LEU A 356 3.17 2.71 9.46
CA LEU A 356 2.27 2.07 10.42
C LEU A 356 1.44 0.98 9.74
N ILE A 357 0.81 1.30 8.62
CA ILE A 357 -0.08 0.37 7.89
C ILE A 357 0.70 -0.87 7.45
N GLU A 358 1.79 -0.68 6.72
CA GLU A 358 2.63 -1.78 6.24
C GLU A 358 3.37 -2.49 7.39
N GLY A 359 3.81 -1.73 8.39
CA GLY A 359 4.51 -2.26 9.55
C GLY A 359 3.64 -3.17 10.42
N VAL A 360 2.37 -2.83 10.64
CA VAL A 360 1.40 -3.67 11.37
C VAL A 360 1.15 -4.97 10.61
N ALA A 361 0.89 -4.88 9.31
CA ALA A 361 0.66 -6.06 8.47
C ALA A 361 1.92 -6.97 8.43
N HIS A 362 3.10 -6.38 8.26
CA HIS A 362 4.37 -7.12 8.24
C HIS A 362 4.75 -7.73 9.60
N ARG A 363 4.48 -7.02 10.73
CA ARG A 363 4.61 -7.60 12.07
C ARG A 363 3.68 -8.80 12.26
N SER A 364 2.46 -8.71 11.76
CA SER A 364 1.46 -9.77 11.86
C SER A 364 1.89 -11.05 11.15
N GLU A 365 2.62 -10.97 10.04
CA GLU A 365 3.18 -12.14 9.34
C GLU A 365 3.94 -13.06 10.31
N ARG A 366 4.79 -12.50 11.17
CA ARG A 366 5.56 -13.24 12.18
C ARG A 366 4.74 -13.64 13.40
N LEU A 367 3.93 -12.72 13.91
CA LEU A 367 3.11 -12.95 15.11
C LEU A 367 2.12 -14.09 14.89
N PHE A 368 1.65 -14.29 13.65
CA PHE A 368 0.63 -15.27 13.29
C PHE A 368 1.18 -16.53 12.60
N GLU A 369 2.49 -16.79 12.64
CA GLU A 369 3.07 -18.04 12.12
C GLU A 369 2.39 -19.30 12.71
N PHE A 370 1.96 -19.24 13.96
CA PHE A 370 1.30 -20.35 14.66
C PHE A 370 -0.04 -20.77 14.03
N VAL A 371 -0.60 -19.99 13.13
CA VAL A 371 -1.85 -20.30 12.41
C VAL A 371 -1.66 -21.48 11.45
N PHE A 372 -0.42 -21.75 11.03
CA PHE A 372 -0.09 -22.80 10.04
C PHE A 372 0.95 -23.80 10.60
N PRO A 373 0.67 -24.44 11.75
CA PRO A 373 1.65 -25.28 12.47
C PRO A 373 2.03 -26.56 11.71
N GLU A 374 1.19 -26.99 10.76
CA GLU A 374 1.41 -28.17 9.92
C GLU A 374 2.46 -27.95 8.84
N ASP A 375 2.82 -26.69 8.54
CA ASP A 375 3.80 -26.36 7.51
C ASP A 375 5.15 -25.96 8.12
N PRO A 376 6.14 -26.84 8.15
CA PRO A 376 7.45 -26.54 8.72
C PRO A 376 8.27 -25.55 7.88
N PHE A 377 7.84 -25.25 6.63
CA PHE A 377 8.52 -24.32 5.73
C PHE A 377 7.97 -22.89 5.84
N TYR A 378 6.78 -22.70 6.41
CA TYR A 378 6.17 -21.38 6.53
C TYR A 378 7.02 -20.40 7.39
N PRO A 379 7.62 -20.80 8.53
CA PRO A 379 8.56 -19.92 9.25
C PRO A 379 9.77 -19.47 8.42
N LEU A 380 10.29 -20.36 7.56
CA LEU A 380 11.36 -19.98 6.62
C LEU A 380 10.86 -18.94 5.60
N PHE A 381 9.66 -19.12 5.05
CA PHE A 381 9.05 -18.15 4.14
C PHE A 381 8.91 -16.77 4.81
N VAL A 382 8.41 -16.72 6.06
CA VAL A 382 8.25 -15.46 6.80
C VAL A 382 9.60 -14.78 7.07
N ALA A 383 10.64 -15.54 7.47
CA ALA A 383 11.99 -15.00 7.66
C ALA A 383 12.57 -14.50 6.33
N PHE A 384 12.41 -15.24 5.24
CA PHE A 384 12.82 -14.84 3.90
C PHE A 384 12.10 -13.55 3.44
N ARG A 385 10.79 -13.44 3.68
CA ARG A 385 10.00 -12.23 3.39
C ARG A 385 10.50 -11.03 4.19
N ARG A 386 10.83 -11.23 5.48
CA ARG A 386 11.43 -10.20 6.33
C ARG A 386 12.78 -9.73 5.80
N HIS A 387 13.64 -10.66 5.39
CA HIS A 387 14.92 -10.34 4.75
C HIS A 387 14.70 -9.57 3.44
N HIS A 388 13.78 -10.01 2.60
CA HIS A 388 13.40 -9.31 1.36
C HIS A 388 13.04 -7.84 1.63
N THR A 389 12.26 -7.53 2.66
CA THR A 389 11.89 -6.14 2.96
C THR A 389 13.06 -5.30 3.51
N ALA A 390 14.03 -5.92 4.17
CA ALA A 390 15.29 -5.27 4.53
C ALA A 390 16.17 -4.98 3.29
N VAL A 391 16.25 -5.92 2.36
CA VAL A 391 16.96 -5.75 1.07
C VAL A 391 16.33 -4.62 0.24
N ARG A 392 15.01 -4.46 0.26
CA ARG A 392 14.30 -3.35 -0.40
C ARG A 392 14.81 -1.98 0.05
N ILE A 393 15.08 -1.80 1.34
CA ILE A 393 15.67 -0.55 1.86
C ILE A 393 17.04 -0.32 1.24
N ARG A 394 17.92 -1.35 1.25
CA ARG A 394 19.25 -1.23 0.68
C ARG A 394 19.21 -0.91 -0.81
N SER A 395 18.35 -1.59 -1.54
CA SER A 395 18.16 -1.35 -2.98
C SER A 395 17.68 0.08 -3.26
N ASP A 396 16.72 0.60 -2.48
CA ASP A 396 16.19 1.95 -2.65
C ASP A 396 17.27 3.02 -2.38
N LEU A 397 18.07 2.84 -1.34
CA LEU A 397 19.21 3.72 -1.03
C LEU A 397 20.27 3.70 -2.15
N MET A 398 20.59 2.51 -2.70
CA MET A 398 21.50 2.37 -3.84
C MET A 398 20.98 3.11 -5.07
N LEU A 399 19.71 2.92 -5.38
CA LEU A 399 19.05 3.46 -6.55
C LEU A 399 18.91 4.98 -6.48
N ARG A 400 18.44 5.50 -5.33
CA ARG A 400 17.99 6.88 -5.18
C ARG A 400 19.01 7.81 -4.55
N LEU A 401 19.78 7.35 -3.58
CA LEU A 401 20.76 8.16 -2.87
C LEU A 401 22.19 7.99 -3.41
N GLU A 402 22.63 6.73 -3.62
CA GLU A 402 23.98 6.45 -4.08
C GLU A 402 24.13 6.56 -5.60
N GLY A 403 23.04 6.61 -6.36
CA GLY A 403 23.04 6.72 -7.82
C GLY A 403 23.66 5.51 -8.50
N ARG A 404 23.51 4.32 -7.90
CA ARG A 404 23.99 3.08 -8.51
C ARG A 404 23.19 2.75 -9.76
N PRO A 405 23.83 2.18 -10.80
CA PRO A 405 23.11 1.71 -11.98
C PRO A 405 22.09 0.62 -11.60
N ILE A 406 21.00 0.56 -12.34
CA ILE A 406 19.89 -0.38 -12.12
C ILE A 406 20.40 -1.82 -12.02
N ARG A 407 21.36 -2.24 -12.87
CA ARG A 407 21.95 -3.59 -12.84
C ARG A 407 22.55 -3.96 -11.48
N GLU A 408 23.13 -3.01 -10.73
CA GLU A 408 23.68 -3.29 -9.41
C GLU A 408 22.57 -3.51 -8.36
N CYS A 409 21.45 -2.80 -8.49
CA CYS A 409 20.29 -3.04 -7.65
C CYS A 409 19.62 -4.39 -7.99
N VAL A 410 19.55 -4.78 -9.27
CA VAL A 410 19.11 -6.10 -9.72
C VAL A 410 20.01 -7.20 -9.15
N GLN A 411 21.33 -7.03 -9.27
CA GLN A 411 22.30 -7.98 -8.73
C GLN A 411 22.15 -8.17 -7.21
N LEU A 412 21.89 -7.10 -6.45
CA LEU A 412 21.61 -7.18 -5.01
C LEU A 412 20.45 -8.13 -4.71
N TYR A 413 19.35 -8.05 -5.46
CA TYR A 413 18.20 -8.96 -5.26
C TYR A 413 18.55 -10.40 -5.64
N MET A 414 19.35 -10.62 -6.67
CA MET A 414 19.81 -11.95 -7.06
C MET A 414 20.71 -12.57 -5.98
N ASP A 415 21.65 -11.80 -5.43
CA ASP A 415 22.61 -12.26 -4.42
C ASP A 415 21.97 -12.50 -3.05
N GLU A 416 21.09 -11.59 -2.63
CA GLU A 416 20.50 -11.61 -1.30
C GLU A 416 19.23 -12.47 -1.20
N LEU A 417 18.55 -12.76 -2.31
CA LEU A 417 17.29 -13.49 -2.30
C LEU A 417 17.28 -14.72 -3.23
N GLY A 418 18.32 -14.92 -4.04
CA GLY A 418 18.33 -15.99 -5.04
C GLY A 418 17.24 -15.83 -6.10
N PHE A 419 16.81 -14.61 -6.39
CA PHE A 419 15.84 -14.35 -7.45
C PHE A 419 16.47 -14.54 -8.82
N ASP A 420 15.67 -14.98 -9.79
CA ASP A 420 16.06 -14.86 -11.18
C ASP A 420 16.08 -13.39 -11.61
N HIS A 421 16.80 -13.12 -12.72
CA HIS A 421 16.98 -11.76 -13.23
C HIS A 421 15.64 -11.03 -13.48
N GLY A 422 14.64 -11.70 -14.07
CA GLY A 422 13.35 -11.10 -14.38
C GLY A 422 12.59 -10.67 -13.13
N THR A 423 12.58 -11.54 -12.11
CA THR A 423 11.98 -11.25 -10.79
C THR A 423 12.71 -10.10 -10.09
N ALA A 424 14.04 -10.12 -10.07
CA ALA A 424 14.88 -9.06 -9.49
C ALA A 424 14.66 -7.72 -10.19
N ARG A 425 14.64 -7.71 -11.55
CA ARG A 425 14.37 -6.51 -12.34
C ARG A 425 12.96 -5.95 -12.08
N GLY A 426 11.98 -6.82 -11.88
CA GLY A 426 10.62 -6.43 -11.49
C GLY A 426 10.57 -5.67 -10.16
N GLN A 427 11.35 -6.09 -9.16
CA GLN A 427 11.44 -5.38 -7.86
C GLN A 427 12.03 -3.97 -8.03
N VAL A 428 13.11 -3.84 -8.79
CA VAL A 428 13.74 -2.53 -9.04
C VAL A 428 12.80 -1.62 -9.84
N ARG A 429 12.08 -2.16 -10.84
CA ARG A 429 11.08 -1.40 -11.62
C ARG A 429 9.96 -0.85 -10.72
N ALA A 430 9.47 -1.64 -9.77
CA ALA A 430 8.49 -1.17 -8.80
C ALA A 430 9.04 -0.02 -7.92
N GLN A 431 10.33 -0.09 -7.52
CA GLN A 431 10.99 0.99 -6.78
C GLN A 431 11.21 2.26 -7.64
N GLU A 432 11.41 2.11 -8.96
CA GLU A 432 11.45 3.25 -9.87
C GLU A 432 10.11 4.00 -9.93
N GLN A 433 8.99 3.27 -9.81
CA GLN A 433 7.63 3.83 -9.89
C GLN A 433 7.12 4.37 -8.56
N MET A 434 7.50 3.76 -7.44
CA MET A 434 6.96 4.04 -6.10
C MET A 434 8.07 4.54 -5.16
N GLU A 435 8.40 5.82 -5.27
CA GLU A 435 9.54 6.47 -4.61
C GLU A 435 9.52 6.29 -3.09
N GLY A 436 10.52 5.61 -2.55
CA GLY A 436 10.68 5.38 -1.11
C GLY A 436 9.64 4.46 -0.46
N TYR A 437 8.53 4.15 -1.14
CA TYR A 437 7.41 3.38 -0.57
C TYR A 437 7.85 2.04 0.03
N PHE A 438 8.71 1.31 -0.66
CA PHE A 438 9.14 -0.02 -0.21
C PHE A 438 10.04 -0.01 1.03
N THR A 439 10.51 1.17 1.46
CA THR A 439 11.22 1.30 2.74
C THR A 439 10.26 1.20 3.93
N CYS A 440 8.98 1.53 3.75
CA CYS A 440 7.98 1.61 4.80
C CYS A 440 7.73 0.27 5.51
N TYR A 441 7.81 -0.86 4.79
CA TYR A 441 7.52 -2.21 5.33
C TYR A 441 8.41 -2.55 6.52
N TYR A 442 9.71 -2.65 6.27
CA TYR A 442 10.67 -3.03 7.30
C TYR A 442 10.87 -1.92 8.34
N TYR A 443 10.90 -0.66 7.90
CA TYR A 443 11.00 0.50 8.80
C TYR A 443 9.85 0.50 9.81
N GLY A 444 8.61 0.42 9.34
CA GLY A 444 7.43 0.42 10.19
C GLY A 444 7.40 -0.77 11.14
N MET A 445 7.65 -1.98 10.64
CA MET A 445 7.72 -3.18 11.47
C MET A 445 8.80 -3.07 12.56
N LYS A 446 9.99 -2.59 12.23
CA LYS A 446 11.08 -2.40 13.20
C LYS A 446 10.70 -1.39 14.28
N ARG A 447 10.18 -0.22 13.88
CA ARG A 447 9.72 0.81 14.84
C ARG A 447 8.61 0.28 15.76
N ILE A 448 7.66 -0.47 15.21
CA ILE A 448 6.58 -1.11 16.00
C ILE A 448 7.17 -2.12 16.99
N ALA A 449 8.12 -2.96 16.57
CA ALA A 449 8.77 -3.93 17.46
C ALA A 449 9.53 -3.24 18.60
N ASP A 450 10.24 -2.15 18.31
CA ASP A 450 10.95 -1.36 19.31
C ASP A 450 9.97 -0.70 20.31
N LEU A 451 8.81 -0.24 19.86
CA LEU A 451 7.76 0.32 20.71
C LEU A 451 7.07 -0.77 21.56
N GLU A 452 6.81 -1.95 20.99
CA GLU A 452 6.26 -3.10 21.72
C GLU A 452 7.20 -3.51 22.86
N ALA A 453 8.49 -3.67 22.60
CA ALA A 453 9.48 -4.01 23.60
C ALA A 453 9.57 -2.98 24.74
N LYS A 454 9.38 -1.69 24.45
CA LYS A 454 9.39 -0.59 25.43
C LYS A 454 8.08 -0.45 26.20
N SER A 455 6.97 -0.92 25.66
CA SER A 455 5.63 -0.69 26.21
C SER A 455 5.35 -1.47 27.49
N GLY A 456 6.00 -2.61 27.68
CA GLY A 456 5.70 -3.56 28.76
C GLY A 456 4.35 -4.27 28.64
N MET A 457 3.63 -4.09 27.53
CA MET A 457 2.37 -4.76 27.23
C MET A 457 2.64 -6.17 26.69
N ASP A 458 1.70 -7.10 26.93
CA ASP A 458 1.68 -8.33 26.16
C ASP A 458 1.28 -8.07 24.70
N SER A 459 1.58 -9.02 23.82
CA SER A 459 1.37 -8.84 22.37
C SER A 459 -0.10 -8.64 21.97
N LYS A 460 -1.07 -9.19 22.76
CA LYS A 460 -2.51 -8.99 22.47
C LYS A 460 -2.92 -7.56 22.81
N ALA A 461 -2.59 -7.12 24.02
CA ALA A 461 -2.88 -5.75 24.45
C ALA A 461 -2.20 -4.71 23.55
N PHE A 462 -0.96 -4.95 23.16
CA PHE A 462 -0.23 -4.06 22.24
C PHE A 462 -0.87 -4.04 20.86
N THR A 463 -1.25 -5.21 20.31
CA THR A 463 -1.93 -5.32 19.01
C THR A 463 -3.24 -4.53 19.03
N GLU A 464 -4.06 -4.65 20.08
CA GLU A 464 -5.30 -3.87 20.19
C GLU A 464 -5.04 -2.35 20.18
N GLN A 465 -3.94 -1.87 20.79
CA GLN A 465 -3.57 -0.46 20.73
C GLN A 465 -3.14 -0.02 19.32
N LEU A 466 -2.39 -0.86 18.61
CA LEU A 466 -1.99 -0.58 17.22
C LEU A 466 -3.19 -0.36 16.29
N PHE A 467 -4.25 -1.15 16.47
CA PHE A 467 -5.48 -1.02 15.66
C PHE A 467 -6.41 0.10 16.15
N SER A 468 -6.15 0.68 17.32
CA SER A 468 -6.98 1.75 17.91
C SER A 468 -6.46 3.17 17.65
N CYS A 469 -5.21 3.33 17.23
CA CYS A 469 -4.61 4.66 17.10
C CYS A 469 -5.02 5.41 15.82
N GLY A 470 -5.64 4.72 14.85
CA GLY A 470 -5.94 5.26 13.53
C GLY A 470 -4.73 5.30 12.59
N ASN A 471 -4.86 6.00 11.48
CA ASN A 471 -3.83 6.12 10.44
C ASN A 471 -2.88 7.30 10.78
N VAL A 472 -1.90 7.07 11.61
CA VAL A 472 -1.01 8.11 12.13
C VAL A 472 0.46 7.83 11.81
N SER A 473 1.31 8.86 11.90
CA SER A 473 2.77 8.70 11.79
C SER A 473 3.34 7.85 12.95
N MET A 474 4.54 7.31 12.77
CA MET A 474 5.22 6.53 13.82
C MET A 474 5.47 7.36 15.09
N GLU A 475 5.70 8.66 14.96
CA GLU A 475 5.83 9.57 16.12
C GLU A 475 4.51 9.76 16.87
N ASN A 476 3.40 9.88 16.13
CA ASN A 476 2.08 9.96 16.73
C ASN A 476 1.65 8.63 17.37
N LEU A 477 2.00 7.47 16.79
CA LEU A 477 1.83 6.17 17.45
C LEU A 477 2.59 6.13 18.79
N GLU A 478 3.86 6.56 18.82
CA GLU A 478 4.63 6.60 20.06
C GLU A 478 3.98 7.51 21.11
N GLY A 479 3.49 8.67 20.68
CA GLY A 479 2.74 9.59 21.54
C GLY A 479 1.43 8.97 22.06
N TYR A 480 0.67 8.29 21.20
CA TYR A 480 -0.57 7.60 21.55
C TYR A 480 -0.34 6.50 22.61
N LEU A 481 0.71 5.71 22.46
CA LEU A 481 1.06 4.65 23.41
C LEU A 481 1.44 5.20 24.81
N LYS A 482 1.90 6.44 24.90
CA LYS A 482 2.22 7.11 26.18
C LYS A 482 1.00 7.70 26.89
N LEU A 483 -0.16 7.80 26.23
CA LEU A 483 -1.39 8.28 26.84
C LEU A 483 -1.86 7.31 27.92
N ASP A 484 -2.38 7.84 29.03
CA ASP A 484 -3.12 7.03 30.00
C ASP A 484 -4.52 6.63 29.48
N ALA A 485 -5.22 5.77 30.21
CA ALA A 485 -6.51 5.23 29.79
C ALA A 485 -7.58 6.36 29.58
N LYS A 486 -7.57 7.40 30.41
CA LYS A 486 -8.51 8.53 30.31
C LYS A 486 -8.21 9.39 29.08
N GLN A 487 -6.92 9.68 28.85
CA GLN A 487 -6.47 10.44 27.69
C GLN A 487 -6.75 9.67 26.38
N ARG A 488 -6.53 8.36 26.35
CA ARG A 488 -6.91 7.51 25.19
C ARG A 488 -8.40 7.50 24.96
N ALA A 489 -9.21 7.42 26.01
CA ALA A 489 -10.66 7.48 25.88
C ALA A 489 -11.12 8.83 25.28
N SER A 490 -10.52 9.95 25.70
CA SER A 490 -10.78 11.25 25.10
C SER A 490 -10.38 11.29 23.63
N TYR A 491 -9.18 10.80 23.28
CA TYR A 491 -8.72 10.71 21.89
C TYR A 491 -9.64 9.91 20.98
N LEU A 492 -10.25 8.81 21.49
CA LEU A 492 -11.09 7.90 20.69
C LEU A 492 -12.57 8.29 20.63
N ASN A 493 -13.11 9.03 21.62
CA ASN A 493 -14.56 9.19 21.78
C ASN A 493 -15.11 10.58 21.45
N ASP A 494 -14.25 11.57 21.24
CA ASP A 494 -14.69 12.96 21.06
C ASP A 494 -15.09 13.28 19.61
N PHE A 495 -14.94 12.32 18.68
CA PHE A 495 -15.15 12.55 17.25
C PHE A 495 -16.05 11.47 16.65
N PRO A 496 -17.33 11.77 16.37
CA PRO A 496 -18.21 10.82 15.70
C PRO A 496 -17.75 10.58 14.25
N SER A 497 -17.80 9.33 13.83
CA SER A 497 -17.52 8.97 12.43
C SER A 497 -18.63 9.42 11.50
N LEU A 498 -18.28 9.97 10.35
CA LEU A 498 -19.22 10.26 9.26
C LEU A 498 -19.75 9.00 8.56
N LEU A 499 -19.07 7.86 8.74
CA LEU A 499 -19.41 6.58 8.10
C LEU A 499 -20.26 5.68 9.00
N MET A 500 -20.66 6.15 10.19
CA MET A 500 -21.28 5.31 11.20
C MET A 500 -22.48 6.02 11.86
N ASP A 501 -23.58 5.29 11.94
CA ASP A 501 -24.73 5.72 12.72
C ASP A 501 -24.39 5.75 14.23
N PRO A 502 -24.78 6.78 15.00
CA PRO A 502 -24.50 6.87 16.43
C PRO A 502 -25.01 5.67 17.26
N ALA A 503 -26.16 5.09 16.89
CA ALA A 503 -26.67 3.91 17.56
C ALA A 503 -25.84 2.66 17.26
N GLU A 504 -25.32 2.53 16.06
CA GLU A 504 -24.37 1.49 15.67
C GLU A 504 -23.04 1.64 16.42
N ALA A 505 -22.52 2.87 16.53
CA ALA A 505 -21.33 3.19 17.30
C ALA A 505 -21.47 2.77 18.77
N ALA A 506 -22.59 3.12 19.39
CA ALA A 506 -22.87 2.74 20.77
C ALA A 506 -22.96 1.21 20.96
N ARG A 507 -23.58 0.51 20.01
CA ARG A 507 -23.64 -0.95 19.99
C ARG A 507 -22.25 -1.58 19.93
N TRP A 508 -21.39 -1.11 19.02
CA TRP A 508 -20.02 -1.63 18.89
C TRP A 508 -19.14 -1.32 20.10
N ALA A 509 -19.26 -0.12 20.66
CA ALA A 509 -18.56 0.22 21.91
C ALA A 509 -18.93 -0.72 23.05
N LYS A 510 -20.22 -1.06 23.18
CA LYS A 510 -20.71 -2.05 24.17
C LYS A 510 -20.15 -3.44 23.90
N MET A 511 -20.23 -3.95 22.68
CA MET A 511 -19.69 -5.27 22.30
C MET A 511 -18.19 -5.37 22.58
N ARG A 512 -17.43 -4.32 22.25
CA ARG A 512 -15.99 -4.24 22.54
C ARG A 512 -15.68 -4.29 24.04
N ALA A 513 -16.49 -3.63 24.87
CA ALA A 513 -16.32 -3.66 26.32
C ALA A 513 -16.64 -5.04 26.93
N GLU A 514 -17.61 -5.76 26.37
CA GLU A 514 -18.00 -7.12 26.81
C GLU A 514 -16.97 -8.20 26.43
N GLN A 515 -16.14 -7.95 25.42
CA GLN A 515 -15.11 -8.90 24.96
C GLN A 515 -13.75 -8.72 25.67
N ARG A 516 -13.55 -7.60 26.38
CA ARG A 516 -12.39 -7.31 27.22
C ARG A 516 -12.54 -7.89 28.62
#